data_690a827aec4d680578623632334f1261
#
_entry.id   690a827aec4d680578623632334f1261
#
_cell.length_a   1.000
_cell.length_b   1.000
_cell.length_c   1.000
_cell.angle_alpha   90.00
_cell.angle_beta   90.00
_cell.angle_gamma   90.00
#
_symmetry.space_group_name_H-M   'P 1'
#
loop_
_entity.id
_entity.type
_entity.pdbx_description
1 polymer ?
#
loop_
_entity_poly.entity_id
_entity_poly.type
_entity_poly.pdbx_seq_one_letter_code
_entity_poly.pdbx_strand_id
1 'polypeptide(L)'
;MIEKTGNILDSSADALVNPVNCVGVSGAGLAKAIAQRYPRWAAAYKAAARRGDIRIGYVWRHAADVAFDAPLIYALPTKRHWREPSRLEDVAAGLEALAVDVCHSEFPPTSLALPAVGCGLGSLPWGQVRPLIEAAAEKMDRSGVTVYLYPPGAL
;
A
#
# COMPACT_ATOMS: atom_id res chain seq x y z
N MET A 1 -11.43 4.87 -10.67
CA MET A 1 -10.57 3.68 -10.41
C MET A 1 -10.54 2.80 -11.66
N ILE A 2 -9.37 2.37 -12.04
CA ILE A 2 -9.15 1.55 -13.24
C ILE A 2 -8.53 0.22 -12.80
N GLU A 3 -9.16 -0.90 -13.16
CA GLU A 3 -8.60 -2.22 -12.89
C GLU A 3 -7.48 -2.53 -13.88
N LYS A 4 -6.41 -3.13 -13.36
CA LYS A 4 -5.24 -3.55 -14.12
C LYS A 4 -4.96 -5.03 -13.89
N THR A 5 -4.35 -5.66 -14.88
CA THR A 5 -3.79 -7.02 -14.79
C THR A 5 -2.27 -6.93 -14.91
N GLY A 6 -1.59 -8.01 -14.56
CA GLY A 6 -0.14 -8.08 -14.61
C GLY A 6 0.51 -7.75 -13.27
N ASN A 7 1.83 -7.55 -13.30
CA ASN A 7 2.61 -7.30 -12.09
C ASN A 7 2.49 -5.82 -11.69
N ILE A 8 2.05 -5.56 -10.48
CA ILE A 8 1.93 -4.19 -9.94
C ILE A 8 3.29 -3.46 -9.93
N LEU A 9 4.41 -4.17 -9.84
CA LEU A 9 5.75 -3.58 -9.88
C LEU A 9 6.10 -3.00 -11.26
N ASP A 10 5.39 -3.40 -12.30
CA ASP A 10 5.55 -2.86 -13.66
C ASP A 10 4.65 -1.63 -13.90
N SER A 11 3.91 -1.20 -12.89
CA SER A 11 3.05 -0.01 -12.99
C SER A 11 3.90 1.24 -13.20
N SER A 12 3.42 2.13 -14.07
CA SER A 12 3.99 3.46 -14.28
C SER A 12 3.40 4.52 -13.35
N ALA A 13 2.55 4.13 -12.40
CA ALA A 13 2.00 5.05 -11.41
C ALA A 13 3.12 5.73 -10.61
N ASP A 14 2.94 6.99 -10.27
CA ASP A 14 3.95 7.72 -9.49
C ASP A 14 3.88 7.41 -7.98
N ALA A 15 2.87 6.67 -7.54
CA ALA A 15 2.83 6.11 -6.20
C ALA A 15 2.39 4.63 -6.20
N LEU A 16 2.84 3.89 -5.20
CA LEU A 16 2.56 2.46 -5.00
C LEU A 16 2.21 2.21 -3.55
N VAL A 17 1.22 1.38 -3.29
CA VAL A 17 0.89 0.94 -1.94
C VAL A 17 1.51 -0.43 -1.67
N ASN A 18 2.25 -0.53 -0.58
CA ASN A 18 2.83 -1.76 -0.06
C ASN A 18 2.09 -2.18 1.21
N PRO A 19 1.33 -3.30 1.17
CA PRO A 19 0.73 -3.84 2.39
C PRO A 19 1.83 -4.46 3.26
N VAL A 20 1.95 -3.97 4.48
CA VAL A 20 3.06 -4.33 5.39
C VAL A 20 2.53 -4.80 6.74
N ASN A 21 3.43 -5.32 7.58
CA ASN A 21 3.18 -5.52 9.01
C ASN A 21 3.85 -4.42 9.83
N CYS A 22 3.49 -4.33 11.10
CA CYS A 22 4.03 -3.31 12.01
C CYS A 22 5.42 -3.67 12.57
N VAL A 23 5.93 -4.86 12.28
CA VAL A 23 7.20 -5.36 12.83
C VAL A 23 8.40 -4.99 11.97
N GLY A 24 8.20 -4.72 10.68
CA GLY A 24 9.27 -4.36 9.76
C GLY A 24 9.86 -5.55 8.99
N VAL A 25 9.11 -6.64 8.86
CA VAL A 25 9.54 -7.85 8.15
C VAL A 25 8.92 -7.87 6.74
N SER A 26 9.73 -8.10 5.72
CA SER A 26 9.31 -8.19 4.32
C SER A 26 9.69 -9.57 3.75
N GLY A 27 9.26 -10.64 4.43
CA GLY A 27 9.73 -11.99 4.17
C GLY A 27 8.96 -12.79 3.13
N ALA A 28 7.81 -12.31 2.65
CA ALA A 28 6.96 -13.07 1.74
C ALA A 28 6.06 -12.16 0.89
N GLY A 29 5.48 -12.71 -0.17
CA GLY A 29 4.48 -12.06 -1.01
C GLY A 29 4.94 -10.76 -1.65
N LEU A 30 4.01 -9.83 -1.84
CA LEU A 30 4.27 -8.54 -2.48
C LEU A 30 5.29 -7.71 -1.70
N ALA A 31 5.23 -7.71 -0.37
CA ALA A 31 6.17 -6.97 0.47
C ALA A 31 7.62 -7.42 0.21
N LYS A 32 7.85 -8.73 0.06
CA LYS A 32 9.16 -9.28 -0.30
C LYS A 32 9.59 -8.80 -1.69
N ALA A 33 8.70 -8.86 -2.67
CA ALA A 33 8.99 -8.43 -4.04
C ALA A 33 9.35 -6.93 -4.09
N ILE A 34 8.64 -6.09 -3.35
CA ILE A 34 8.93 -4.66 -3.23
C ILE A 34 10.29 -4.44 -2.55
N ALA A 35 10.59 -5.16 -1.48
CA ALA A 35 11.87 -5.06 -0.77
C ALA A 35 13.05 -5.44 -1.67
N GLN A 36 12.89 -6.44 -2.52
CA GLN A 36 13.92 -6.84 -3.49
C GLN A 36 14.11 -5.81 -4.59
N ARG A 37 13.02 -5.22 -5.08
CA ARG A 37 13.05 -4.19 -6.12
C ARG A 37 13.57 -2.85 -5.60
N TYR A 38 13.23 -2.50 -4.36
CA TYR A 38 13.53 -1.20 -3.75
C TYR A 38 14.18 -1.39 -2.36
N PRO A 39 15.43 -1.86 -2.32
CA PRO A 39 16.09 -2.18 -1.05
C PRO A 39 16.30 -0.96 -0.14
N ARG A 40 16.47 0.24 -0.71
CA ARG A 40 16.56 1.47 0.07
C ARG A 40 15.27 1.78 0.82
N TRP A 41 14.14 1.60 0.13
CA TRP A 41 12.83 1.78 0.76
C TRP A 41 12.63 0.76 1.88
N ALA A 42 12.98 -0.50 1.63
CA ALA A 42 12.84 -1.58 2.61
C ALA A 42 13.67 -1.31 3.87
N ALA A 43 14.88 -0.78 3.73
CA ALA A 43 15.72 -0.41 4.86
C ALA A 43 15.10 0.76 5.66
N ALA A 44 14.55 1.75 4.99
CA ALA A 44 13.88 2.89 5.62
C ALA A 44 12.60 2.43 6.36
N TYR A 45 11.82 1.55 5.74
CA TYR A 45 10.62 0.95 6.38
C TYR A 45 10.99 0.18 7.64
N LYS A 46 12.01 -0.67 7.58
CA LYS A 46 12.48 -1.44 8.73
C LYS A 46 12.91 -0.53 9.88
N ALA A 47 13.63 0.54 9.58
CA ALA A 47 14.02 1.54 10.58
C ALA A 47 12.81 2.26 11.17
N ALA A 48 11.84 2.64 10.34
CA ALA A 48 10.59 3.27 10.79
C ALA A 48 9.79 2.34 11.71
N ALA A 49 9.73 1.04 11.39
CA ALA A 49 9.06 0.05 12.23
C ALA A 49 9.74 -0.08 13.60
N ARG A 50 11.07 -0.06 13.63
CA ARG A 50 11.82 -0.10 14.90
C ARG A 50 11.56 1.13 15.78
N ARG A 51 11.32 2.30 15.16
CA ARG A 51 10.97 3.52 15.89
C ARG A 51 9.52 3.57 16.35
N GLY A 52 8.68 2.61 15.94
CA GLY A 52 7.25 2.62 16.23
C GLY A 52 6.42 3.50 15.30
N ASP A 53 6.94 3.87 14.14
CA ASP A 53 6.25 4.73 13.17
C ASP A 53 5.27 3.96 12.29
N ILE A 54 5.36 2.63 12.24
CA ILE A 54 4.48 1.79 11.44
C ILE A 54 3.36 1.27 12.34
N ARG A 55 2.19 1.88 12.22
CA ARG A 55 1.05 1.65 13.12
C ARG A 55 -0.25 1.45 12.33
N ILE A 56 -1.10 0.57 12.83
CA ILE A 56 -2.44 0.37 12.31
C ILE A 56 -3.21 1.71 12.31
N GLY A 57 -3.92 2.00 11.23
CA GLY A 57 -4.69 3.24 11.07
C GLY A 57 -3.87 4.44 10.59
N TYR A 58 -2.60 4.24 10.27
CA TYR A 58 -1.72 5.26 9.72
C TYR A 58 -1.03 4.74 8.47
N VAL A 59 -0.70 5.60 7.55
CA VAL A 59 0.19 5.27 6.43
C VAL A 59 1.53 5.97 6.61
N TRP A 60 2.59 5.29 6.21
CA TRP A 60 3.94 5.82 6.21
C TRP A 60 4.45 5.85 4.77
N ARG A 61 5.00 6.94 4.34
CA ARG A 61 5.45 7.08 2.95
C ARG A 61 6.91 7.46 2.88
N HIS A 62 7.56 6.98 1.84
CA HIS A 62 8.96 7.27 1.54
C HIS A 62 9.21 7.04 0.05
N ALA A 63 10.09 7.83 -0.56
CA ALA A 63 10.50 7.60 -1.94
C ALA A 63 11.16 6.22 -2.07
N ALA A 64 10.88 5.54 -3.17
CA ALA A 64 11.42 4.19 -3.42
C ALA A 64 12.94 4.22 -3.56
N ASP A 65 13.48 5.26 -4.18
CA ASP A 65 14.91 5.46 -4.39
C ASP A 65 15.19 6.97 -4.54
N VAL A 66 16.47 7.32 -4.71
CA VAL A 66 16.90 8.69 -4.99
C VAL A 66 16.73 9.10 -6.45
N ALA A 67 16.46 8.14 -7.35
CA ALA A 67 16.22 8.42 -8.75
C ALA A 67 14.99 9.32 -8.92
N PHE A 68 15.05 10.27 -9.86
CA PHE A 68 13.99 11.26 -10.10
C PHE A 68 12.63 10.64 -10.42
N ASP A 69 12.64 9.51 -11.14
CA ASP A 69 11.43 8.80 -11.58
C ASP A 69 11.01 7.66 -10.63
N ALA A 70 11.69 7.51 -9.50
CA ALA A 70 11.32 6.49 -8.52
C ALA A 70 9.94 6.79 -7.91
N PRO A 71 9.06 5.79 -7.76
CA PRO A 71 7.75 6.01 -7.17
C PRO A 71 7.83 6.37 -5.70
N LEU A 72 6.80 7.05 -5.22
CA LEU A 72 6.53 7.18 -3.79
C LEU A 72 5.86 5.89 -3.32
N ILE A 73 6.34 5.27 -2.26
CA ILE A 73 5.74 4.04 -1.74
C ILE A 73 5.11 4.31 -0.36
N TYR A 74 3.81 4.01 -0.29
CA TYR A 74 3.05 4.06 0.96
C TYR A 74 3.10 2.70 1.64
N ALA A 75 3.61 2.63 2.86
CA ALA A 75 3.41 1.47 3.73
C ALA A 75 2.02 1.57 4.35
N LEU A 76 1.16 0.62 4.04
CA LEU A 76 -0.17 0.50 4.63
C LEU A 76 -0.19 -0.75 5.51
N PRO A 77 -0.16 -0.60 6.84
CA PRO A 77 -0.14 -1.75 7.73
C PRO A 77 -1.47 -2.52 7.66
N THR A 78 -1.37 -3.78 7.24
CA THR A 78 -2.50 -4.72 7.18
C THR A 78 -2.43 -5.80 8.24
N LYS A 79 -1.27 -5.97 8.88
CA LYS A 79 -1.02 -6.93 9.95
C LYS A 79 -0.24 -6.28 11.07
N ARG A 80 -0.59 -6.63 12.29
CA ARG A 80 0.17 -6.20 13.49
C ARG A 80 1.49 -6.96 13.60
N HIS A 81 1.46 -8.24 13.24
CA HIS A 81 2.61 -9.14 13.20
C HIS A 81 2.51 -10.02 11.95
N TRP A 82 3.65 -10.39 11.37
CA TRP A 82 3.67 -11.18 10.13
C TRP A 82 3.07 -12.59 10.28
N ARG A 83 3.01 -13.13 11.49
CA ARG A 83 2.38 -14.44 11.80
C ARG A 83 0.88 -14.39 11.95
N GLU A 84 0.31 -13.20 12.15
CA GLU A 84 -1.12 -13.03 12.38
C GLU A 84 -1.86 -12.77 11.06
N PRO A 85 -3.14 -13.20 10.94
CA PRO A 85 -3.95 -12.78 9.83
C PRO A 85 -4.28 -11.29 9.91
N SER A 86 -4.65 -10.70 8.77
CA SER A 86 -5.16 -9.34 8.73
C SER A 86 -6.54 -9.26 9.38
N ARG A 87 -6.87 -8.10 9.95
CA ARG A 87 -8.20 -7.79 10.47
C ARG A 87 -8.86 -6.78 9.54
N LEU A 88 -10.12 -7.00 9.22
CA LEU A 88 -10.84 -6.14 8.29
C LEU A 88 -10.88 -4.68 8.77
N GLU A 89 -11.10 -4.46 10.06
CA GLU A 89 -11.11 -3.13 10.65
C GLU A 89 -9.76 -2.42 10.55
N ASP A 90 -8.65 -3.15 10.60
CA ASP A 90 -7.31 -2.59 10.45
C ASP A 90 -7.06 -2.15 9.01
N VAL A 91 -7.50 -2.95 8.05
CA VAL A 91 -7.41 -2.62 6.62
C VAL A 91 -8.30 -1.42 6.29
N ALA A 92 -9.51 -1.39 6.82
CA ALA A 92 -10.43 -0.25 6.64
C ALA A 92 -9.83 1.05 7.16
N ALA A 93 -9.26 1.03 8.37
CA ALA A 93 -8.60 2.20 8.95
C ALA A 93 -7.38 2.65 8.13
N GLY A 94 -6.60 1.70 7.61
CA GLY A 94 -5.44 2.00 6.76
C GLY A 94 -5.84 2.62 5.43
N LEU A 95 -6.88 2.12 4.78
CA LEU A 95 -7.39 2.68 3.51
C LEU A 95 -7.97 4.09 3.70
N GLU A 96 -8.64 4.34 4.80
CA GLU A 96 -9.13 5.67 5.13
C GLU A 96 -7.96 6.64 5.34
N ALA A 97 -6.95 6.24 6.10
CA ALA A 97 -5.74 7.03 6.32
C ALA A 97 -5.00 7.31 5.01
N LEU A 98 -4.94 6.33 4.10
CA LEU A 98 -4.34 6.50 2.77
C LEU A 98 -5.07 7.58 1.98
N ALA A 99 -6.39 7.51 1.92
CA ALA A 99 -7.20 8.50 1.19
C ALA A 99 -7.01 9.90 1.78
N VAL A 100 -7.00 10.04 3.09
CA VAL A 100 -6.76 11.33 3.77
C VAL A 100 -5.37 11.86 3.44
N ASP A 101 -4.33 11.04 3.56
CA ASP A 101 -2.95 11.47 3.27
C ASP A 101 -2.78 11.92 1.82
N VAL A 102 -3.29 11.12 0.87
CA VAL A 102 -3.20 11.42 -0.55
C VAL A 102 -3.97 12.70 -0.91
N CYS A 103 -5.20 12.84 -0.40
CA CYS A 103 -6.07 14.00 -0.73
C CYS A 103 -5.58 15.31 -0.09
N HIS A 104 -4.90 15.25 1.04
CA HIS A 104 -4.45 16.44 1.77
C HIS A 104 -2.94 16.71 1.65
N SER A 105 -2.24 15.93 0.84
CA SER A 105 -0.81 16.17 0.58
C SER A 105 -0.61 17.49 -0.15
N GLU A 106 0.42 18.24 0.20
CA GLU A 106 0.83 19.44 -0.53
C GLU A 106 1.26 19.10 -1.96
N PHE A 107 1.91 17.96 -2.14
CA PHE A 107 2.34 17.46 -3.45
C PHE A 107 1.77 16.04 -3.67
N PRO A 108 0.47 15.93 -3.99
CA PRO A 108 -0.14 14.62 -4.14
C PRO A 108 0.39 13.89 -5.37
N PRO A 109 0.44 12.54 -5.33
CA PRO A 109 0.70 11.79 -6.54
C PRO A 109 -0.44 12.01 -7.55
N THR A 110 -0.15 11.90 -8.84
CA THR A 110 -1.19 11.97 -9.88
C THR A 110 -1.83 10.61 -10.12
N SER A 111 -1.12 9.54 -9.77
CA SER A 111 -1.58 8.16 -9.93
C SER A 111 -1.05 7.27 -8.80
N LEU A 112 -1.84 6.26 -8.45
CA LEU A 112 -1.56 5.35 -7.35
C LEU A 112 -1.88 3.92 -7.76
N ALA A 113 -0.89 3.04 -7.67
CA ALA A 113 -1.11 1.60 -7.85
C ALA A 113 -1.47 0.97 -6.49
N LEU A 114 -2.64 0.34 -6.43
CA LEU A 114 -3.21 -0.20 -5.20
C LEU A 114 -3.46 -1.71 -5.35
N PRO A 115 -2.82 -2.55 -4.55
CA PRO A 115 -3.06 -3.98 -4.57
C PRO A 115 -4.27 -4.38 -3.72
N ALA A 116 -4.66 -5.66 -3.77
CA ALA A 116 -5.69 -6.23 -2.93
C ALA A 116 -5.21 -6.39 -1.47
N VAL A 117 -5.11 -5.27 -0.77
CA VAL A 117 -4.55 -5.21 0.58
C VAL A 117 -5.28 -6.15 1.56
N GLY A 118 -4.51 -6.93 2.31
CA GLY A 118 -5.05 -7.88 3.29
C GLY A 118 -5.59 -9.19 2.72
N CYS A 119 -5.64 -9.35 1.40
CA CYS A 119 -6.29 -10.51 0.75
C CYS A 119 -5.33 -11.65 0.37
N GLY A 120 -4.02 -11.41 0.36
CA GLY A 120 -3.02 -12.47 0.12
C GLY A 120 -2.74 -13.24 1.39
N LEU A 121 -1.54 -13.07 1.94
CA LEU A 121 -1.15 -13.70 3.21
C LEU A 121 -1.97 -13.23 4.41
N GLY A 122 -2.68 -12.09 4.27
CA GLY A 122 -3.62 -11.60 5.30
C GLY A 122 -4.91 -12.39 5.38
N SER A 123 -5.25 -13.17 4.36
CA SER A 123 -6.38 -14.10 4.31
C SER A 123 -7.77 -13.46 4.38
N LEU A 124 -7.90 -12.15 4.15
CA LEU A 124 -9.22 -11.52 4.11
C LEU A 124 -9.94 -11.85 2.79
N PRO A 125 -11.26 -12.10 2.84
CA PRO A 125 -12.06 -12.30 1.63
C PRO A 125 -12.08 -11.04 0.76
N TRP A 126 -11.82 -11.20 -0.53
CA TRP A 126 -11.84 -10.08 -1.49
C TRP A 126 -13.17 -9.34 -1.51
N GLY A 127 -14.28 -10.07 -1.42
CA GLY A 127 -15.62 -9.47 -1.40
C GLY A 127 -15.85 -8.52 -0.22
N GLN A 128 -15.11 -8.64 0.87
CA GLN A 128 -15.19 -7.75 2.02
C GLN A 128 -14.22 -6.55 1.90
N VAL A 129 -13.09 -6.74 1.25
CA VAL A 129 -12.06 -5.69 1.11
C VAL A 129 -12.35 -4.77 -0.09
N ARG A 130 -12.85 -5.31 -1.20
CA ARG A 130 -13.14 -4.54 -2.41
C ARG A 130 -14.00 -3.30 -2.16
N PRO A 131 -15.13 -3.36 -1.43
CA PRO A 131 -15.94 -2.17 -1.14
C PRO A 131 -15.19 -1.08 -0.38
N LEU A 132 -14.27 -1.47 0.50
CA LEU A 132 -13.43 -0.52 1.25
C LEU A 132 -12.44 0.19 0.32
N ILE A 133 -11.85 -0.55 -0.61
CA ILE A 133 -10.97 0.00 -1.62
C ILE A 133 -11.72 0.95 -2.55
N GLU A 134 -12.91 0.55 -3.00
CA GLU A 134 -13.74 1.39 -3.88
C GLU A 134 -14.10 2.71 -3.22
N ALA A 135 -14.45 2.70 -1.92
CA ALA A 135 -14.74 3.92 -1.17
C ALA A 135 -13.53 4.84 -1.05
N ALA A 136 -12.35 4.29 -0.74
CA ALA A 136 -11.11 5.07 -0.67
C ALA A 136 -10.71 5.62 -2.05
N ALA A 137 -10.81 4.80 -3.10
CA ALA A 137 -10.49 5.19 -4.47
C ALA A 137 -11.41 6.31 -4.97
N GLU A 138 -12.69 6.28 -4.63
CA GLU A 138 -13.63 7.33 -5.00
C GLU A 138 -13.20 8.70 -4.43
N LYS A 139 -12.77 8.74 -3.18
CA LYS A 139 -12.26 9.96 -2.56
C LYS A 139 -11.01 10.48 -3.28
N MET A 140 -10.08 9.60 -3.62
CA MET A 140 -8.86 9.96 -4.33
C MET A 140 -9.14 10.41 -5.76
N ASP A 141 -10.02 9.71 -6.47
CA ASP A 141 -10.44 10.09 -7.83
C ASP A 141 -11.04 11.51 -7.85
N ARG A 142 -11.87 11.84 -6.87
CA ARG A 142 -12.44 13.20 -6.73
C ARG A 142 -11.38 14.28 -6.50
N SER A 143 -10.26 13.90 -5.90
CA SER A 143 -9.12 14.81 -5.68
C SER A 143 -8.17 14.88 -6.87
N GLY A 144 -8.48 14.19 -7.97
CA GLY A 144 -7.68 14.20 -9.19
C GLY A 144 -6.58 13.15 -9.23
N VAL A 145 -6.59 12.16 -8.33
CA VAL A 145 -5.63 11.07 -8.29
C VAL A 145 -6.22 9.83 -8.97
N THR A 146 -5.59 9.35 -10.03
CA THR A 146 -6.03 8.12 -10.72
C THR A 146 -5.57 6.90 -9.94
N VAL A 147 -6.51 6.06 -9.52
CA VAL A 147 -6.21 4.82 -8.81
C VAL A 147 -6.25 3.64 -9.77
N TYR A 148 -5.15 2.92 -9.86
CA TYR A 148 -5.01 1.66 -10.60
C TYR A 148 -5.10 0.50 -9.63
N LEU A 149 -6.20 -0.25 -9.68
CA LEU A 149 -6.42 -1.40 -8.81
C LEU A 149 -5.89 -2.68 -9.45
N TYR A 150 -5.09 -3.41 -8.69
CA TYR A 150 -4.62 -4.76 -9.05
C TYR A 150 -5.36 -5.77 -8.14
N PRO A 151 -6.47 -6.36 -8.62
CA PRO A 151 -7.24 -7.31 -7.81
C PRO A 151 -6.49 -8.62 -7.60
N PRO A 152 -6.95 -9.51 -6.70
CA PRO A 152 -6.31 -10.82 -6.50
C PRO A 152 -6.26 -11.60 -7.81
N GLY A 153 -5.11 -12.28 -8.05
CA GLY A 153 -4.91 -13.06 -9.29
C GLY A 153 -4.64 -12.19 -10.52
N ALA A 154 -4.28 -10.93 -10.35
CA ALA A 154 -3.96 -10.03 -11.47
C ALA A 154 -2.66 -10.38 -12.19
N LEU A 155 -1.82 -11.22 -11.61
CA LEU A 155 -0.53 -11.65 -12.18
C LEU A 155 -0.72 -12.64 -13.32
#